data_b2d67d85889f93bd7bc498849da6be59
#
_entry.id   b2d67d85889f93bd7bc498849da6be59
#
_cell.length_a   1.000
_cell.length_b   1.000
_cell.length_c   1.000
_cell.angle_alpha   90.00
_cell.angle_beta   90.00
_cell.angle_gamma   90.00
#
_symmetry.space_group_name_H-M   'P 1'
#
loop_
_entity.id
_entity.type
_entity.pdbx_description
1 polymer ?
#
loop_
_entity_poly.entity_id
_entity_poly.type
_entity_poly.pdbx_seq_one_letter_code
_entity_poly.pdbx_strand_id
1 'polypeptide(L)'
;EKRDYVDKIIKKAIKKTEKYKDMGELASYIPELANVDPNSFAFCLVTVEGEVFSYGEIEKIFSIQSISKVLSLIMALRDNDPISVFEKVGSEPTSYEFNSLVPITDKATNPFINAGAMTTASMVKGANVDEKFDRILSYYKKFSSFLDAYMIKEVYESEMETTDRNRAIAYYLKSKNIFSDNPNEVLDLYIRNCSIATNVCALAKMGAVLSNKG
;
A
#
# COMPACT_ATOMS: atom_id res chain seq x y z
N GLU A 1 -26.45 17.15 15.56
CA GLU A 1 -26.81 17.78 14.26
C GLU A 1 -25.72 17.56 13.16
N LYS A 2 -24.44 17.92 13.42
CA LYS A 2 -23.35 17.75 12.41
C LYS A 2 -23.10 16.28 12.09
N ARG A 3 -23.03 15.41 13.11
CA ARG A 3 -22.82 13.96 12.95
C ARG A 3 -23.96 13.32 12.16
N ASP A 4 -25.20 13.62 12.48
CA ASP A 4 -26.39 13.07 11.78
C ASP A 4 -26.45 13.53 10.32
N TYR A 5 -26.00 14.74 10.04
CA TYR A 5 -25.90 15.25 8.68
C TYR A 5 -24.88 14.48 7.85
N VAL A 6 -23.67 14.24 8.40
CA VAL A 6 -22.60 13.45 7.73
C VAL A 6 -23.07 12.03 7.50
N ASP A 7 -23.66 11.38 8.53
CA ASP A 7 -24.21 10.02 8.44
C ASP A 7 -25.25 9.89 7.32
N LYS A 8 -26.15 10.86 7.20
CA LYS A 8 -27.17 10.90 6.15
C LYS A 8 -26.57 11.02 4.74
N ILE A 9 -25.50 11.82 4.57
CA ILE A 9 -24.77 11.95 3.31
C ILE A 9 -24.11 10.62 2.93
N ILE A 10 -23.41 9.98 3.89
CA ILE A 10 -22.72 8.70 3.66
C ILE A 10 -23.73 7.62 3.24
N LYS A 11 -24.83 7.46 4.00
CA LYS A 11 -25.89 6.50 3.67
C LYS A 11 -26.47 6.74 2.27
N LYS A 12 -26.68 8.00 1.90
CA LYS A 12 -27.16 8.36 0.55
C LYS A 12 -26.13 8.01 -0.53
N ALA A 13 -24.84 8.22 -0.27
CA ALA A 13 -23.76 7.86 -1.18
C ALA A 13 -23.68 6.34 -1.37
N ILE A 14 -23.67 5.56 -0.28
CA ILE A 14 -23.67 4.09 -0.31
C ILE A 14 -24.85 3.57 -1.14
N LYS A 15 -26.08 4.06 -0.85
CA LYS A 15 -27.27 3.67 -1.62
C LYS A 15 -27.15 3.96 -3.12
N LYS A 16 -26.47 5.05 -3.51
CA LYS A 16 -26.25 5.37 -4.93
C LYS A 16 -25.26 4.42 -5.61
N THR A 17 -24.37 3.78 -4.86
CA THR A 17 -23.37 2.84 -5.40
C THR A 17 -23.92 1.42 -5.59
N GLU A 18 -25.04 1.06 -4.96
CA GLU A 18 -25.65 -0.27 -5.05
C GLU A 18 -25.89 -0.74 -6.50
N LYS A 19 -26.28 0.17 -7.39
CA LYS A 19 -26.51 -0.12 -8.81
C LYS A 19 -25.25 -0.50 -9.61
N TYR A 20 -24.06 -0.29 -9.03
CA TYR A 20 -22.78 -0.62 -9.66
C TYR A 20 -22.16 -1.92 -9.12
N LYS A 21 -22.83 -2.58 -8.15
CA LYS A 21 -22.30 -3.72 -7.41
C LYS A 21 -21.86 -4.88 -8.34
N ASP A 22 -22.65 -5.12 -9.40
CA ASP A 22 -22.43 -6.23 -10.33
C ASP A 22 -21.70 -5.79 -11.61
N MET A 23 -21.10 -4.58 -11.63
CA MET A 23 -20.43 -4.01 -12.81
C MET A 23 -18.92 -4.18 -12.80
N GLY A 24 -18.33 -4.76 -11.74
CA GLY A 24 -16.92 -4.99 -11.60
C GLY A 24 -16.56 -6.48 -11.61
N GLU A 25 -15.27 -6.76 -11.65
CA GLU A 25 -14.71 -8.10 -11.53
C GLU A 25 -13.72 -8.17 -10.39
N LEU A 26 -13.54 -9.36 -9.81
CA LEU A 26 -12.51 -9.58 -8.79
C LEU A 26 -11.13 -9.40 -9.39
N ALA A 27 -10.20 -8.85 -8.59
CA ALA A 27 -8.80 -8.84 -8.94
C ALA A 27 -8.27 -10.28 -9.06
N SER A 28 -7.65 -10.62 -10.20
CA SER A 28 -7.16 -11.97 -10.50
C SER A 28 -5.69 -12.02 -10.87
N TYR A 29 -4.99 -10.88 -10.86
CA TYR A 29 -3.56 -10.80 -11.18
C TYR A 29 -2.65 -11.47 -10.12
N ILE A 30 -3.16 -11.65 -8.91
CA ILE A 30 -2.62 -12.54 -7.87
C ILE A 30 -3.74 -13.55 -7.60
N PRO A 31 -3.50 -14.88 -7.78
CA PRO A 31 -4.57 -15.88 -7.64
C PRO A 31 -5.32 -15.84 -6.32
N GLU A 32 -4.62 -15.59 -5.20
CA GLU A 32 -5.23 -15.50 -3.87
C GLU A 32 -6.25 -14.36 -3.75
N LEU A 33 -6.09 -13.26 -4.49
CA LEU A 33 -7.07 -12.16 -4.47
C LEU A 33 -8.42 -12.53 -5.11
N ALA A 34 -8.45 -13.56 -5.96
CA ALA A 34 -9.68 -14.05 -6.57
C ALA A 34 -10.56 -14.88 -5.61
N ASN A 35 -10.04 -15.24 -4.43
CA ASN A 35 -10.75 -16.05 -3.43
C ASN A 35 -11.69 -15.24 -2.52
N VAL A 36 -11.81 -13.92 -2.72
CA VAL A 36 -12.66 -13.06 -1.90
C VAL A 36 -14.13 -13.14 -2.34
N ASP A 37 -15.05 -12.90 -1.40
CA ASP A 37 -16.47 -12.76 -1.72
C ASP A 37 -16.71 -11.45 -2.50
N PRO A 38 -17.22 -11.53 -3.76
CA PRO A 38 -17.46 -10.33 -4.59
C PRO A 38 -18.54 -9.41 -3.99
N ASN A 39 -19.36 -9.91 -3.07
CA ASN A 39 -20.39 -9.12 -2.39
C ASN A 39 -19.90 -8.37 -1.17
N SER A 40 -18.66 -8.57 -0.76
CA SER A 40 -18.10 -7.89 0.39
C SER A 40 -18.08 -6.39 0.19
N PHE A 41 -18.63 -5.68 1.18
CA PHE A 41 -18.63 -4.23 1.19
C PHE A 41 -18.35 -3.70 2.59
N ALA A 42 -17.43 -2.76 2.68
CA ALA A 42 -17.18 -2.00 3.89
C ALA A 42 -16.86 -0.54 3.56
N PHE A 43 -17.24 0.35 4.45
CA PHE A 43 -16.91 1.77 4.40
C PHE A 43 -16.51 2.25 5.79
N CYS A 44 -15.45 3.04 5.87
CA CYS A 44 -15.06 3.74 7.08
C CYS A 44 -14.52 5.14 6.73
N LEU A 45 -14.95 6.12 7.51
CA LEU A 45 -14.45 7.50 7.48
C LEU A 45 -14.04 7.86 8.90
N VAL A 46 -12.82 8.37 9.04
CA VAL A 46 -12.31 8.91 10.30
C VAL A 46 -11.95 10.38 10.09
N THR A 47 -12.53 11.26 10.91
CA THR A 47 -12.19 12.69 10.86
C THR A 47 -10.89 12.96 11.60
N VAL A 48 -10.31 14.15 11.41
CA VAL A 48 -9.11 14.57 12.13
C VAL A 48 -9.37 14.77 13.63
N GLU A 49 -10.62 14.95 14.03
CA GLU A 49 -11.07 14.99 15.43
C GLU A 49 -11.29 13.59 16.03
N GLY A 50 -11.15 12.53 15.23
CA GLY A 50 -11.30 11.14 15.67
C GLY A 50 -12.73 10.60 15.63
N GLU A 51 -13.71 11.32 15.05
CA GLU A 51 -15.04 10.76 14.82
C GLU A 51 -14.99 9.65 13.77
N VAL A 52 -15.66 8.54 14.03
CA VAL A 52 -15.70 7.36 13.14
C VAL A 52 -17.13 7.15 12.63
N PHE A 53 -17.25 6.98 11.31
CA PHE A 53 -18.46 6.55 10.62
C PHE A 53 -18.13 5.27 9.85
N SER A 54 -18.85 4.19 10.11
CA SER A 54 -18.53 2.87 9.53
C SER A 54 -19.80 2.11 9.15
N TYR A 55 -19.71 1.36 8.03
CA TYR A 55 -20.81 0.58 7.47
C TYR A 55 -20.28 -0.68 6.82
N GLY A 56 -21.08 -1.77 6.85
CA GLY A 56 -20.77 -3.04 6.23
C GLY A 56 -19.81 -3.88 7.05
N GLU A 57 -19.01 -4.71 6.39
CA GLU A 57 -18.14 -5.73 6.99
C GLU A 57 -16.79 -5.12 7.47
N ILE A 58 -16.85 -4.15 8.39
CA ILE A 58 -15.70 -3.35 8.81
C ILE A 58 -14.57 -4.13 9.48
N GLU A 59 -14.88 -5.30 10.05
CA GLU A 59 -13.90 -6.20 10.68
C GLU A 59 -13.24 -7.15 9.68
N LYS A 60 -13.70 -7.17 8.42
CA LYS A 60 -13.14 -8.07 7.41
C LYS A 60 -11.70 -7.70 7.12
N ILE A 61 -10.83 -8.71 7.23
CA ILE A 61 -9.40 -8.57 6.95
C ILE A 61 -9.15 -8.77 5.46
N PHE A 62 -8.26 -7.95 4.91
CA PHE A 62 -7.72 -8.07 3.55
C PHE A 62 -6.28 -7.57 3.51
N SER A 63 -5.56 -7.86 2.43
CA SER A 63 -4.18 -7.37 2.25
C SER A 63 -4.18 -5.90 1.83
N ILE A 64 -3.26 -5.10 2.40
CA ILE A 64 -3.15 -3.67 2.14
C ILE A 64 -2.77 -3.34 0.68
N GLN A 65 -2.13 -4.28 0.00
CA GLN A 65 -1.67 -4.16 -1.37
C GLN A 65 -0.88 -2.84 -1.61
N SER A 66 -1.09 -2.17 -2.72
CA SER A 66 -0.35 -0.97 -3.12
C SER A 66 -0.52 0.24 -2.21
N ILE A 67 -1.45 0.24 -1.25
CA ILE A 67 -1.51 1.29 -0.23
C ILE A 67 -0.25 1.26 0.66
N SER A 68 0.41 0.12 0.78
CA SER A 68 1.70 -0.04 1.49
C SER A 68 2.83 0.83 0.93
N LYS A 69 2.75 1.30 -0.32
CA LYS A 69 3.73 2.21 -0.93
C LYS A 69 3.88 3.52 -0.15
N VAL A 70 2.80 3.98 0.48
CA VAL A 70 2.81 5.13 1.38
C VAL A 70 3.72 4.86 2.60
N LEU A 71 3.64 3.65 3.17
CA LEU A 71 4.48 3.25 4.30
C LEU A 71 5.96 3.21 3.92
N SER A 72 6.28 2.61 2.76
CA SER A 72 7.65 2.55 2.25
C SER A 72 8.24 3.94 2.06
N LEU A 73 7.48 4.88 1.48
CA LEU A 73 7.91 6.27 1.30
C LEU A 73 8.15 6.97 2.65
N ILE A 74 7.21 6.84 3.59
CA ILE A 74 7.35 7.45 4.93
C ILE A 74 8.61 6.91 5.62
N MET A 75 8.83 5.59 5.58
CA MET A 75 9.99 4.98 6.21
C MET A 75 11.30 5.38 5.53
N ALA A 76 11.32 5.47 4.20
CA ALA A 76 12.47 5.98 3.46
C ALA A 76 12.83 7.42 3.89
N LEU A 77 11.82 8.30 3.99
CA LEU A 77 11.98 9.71 4.42
C LEU A 77 12.35 9.85 5.90
N ARG A 78 11.98 8.90 6.76
CA ARG A 78 12.40 8.87 8.18
C ARG A 78 13.83 8.39 8.36
N ASP A 79 14.26 7.48 7.51
CA ASP A 79 15.58 6.85 7.62
C ASP A 79 16.68 7.62 6.87
N ASN A 80 16.30 8.49 5.93
CA ASN A 80 17.23 9.26 5.09
C ASN A 80 16.76 10.71 4.99
N ASP A 81 17.64 11.59 4.57
CA ASP A 81 17.23 12.96 4.25
C ASP A 81 16.37 13.00 2.96
N PRO A 82 15.41 13.94 2.86
CA PRO A 82 14.52 14.02 1.71
C PRO A 82 15.23 14.20 0.37
N ILE A 83 16.38 14.89 0.34
CA ILE A 83 17.14 15.11 -0.90
C ILE A 83 17.62 13.77 -1.43
N SER A 84 18.28 12.96 -0.60
CA SER A 84 18.75 11.61 -0.96
C SER A 84 17.62 10.71 -1.45
N VAL A 85 16.43 10.82 -0.88
CA VAL A 85 15.26 10.04 -1.33
C VAL A 85 14.82 10.50 -2.73
N PHE A 86 14.67 11.81 -2.95
CA PHE A 86 14.18 12.34 -4.22
C PHE A 86 15.24 12.42 -5.34
N GLU A 87 16.51 12.19 -5.02
CA GLU A 87 17.53 11.88 -6.03
C GLU A 87 17.31 10.49 -6.67
N LYS A 88 16.76 9.51 -5.92
CA LYS A 88 16.54 8.13 -6.37
C LYS A 88 15.11 7.86 -6.90
N VAL A 89 14.13 8.61 -6.44
CA VAL A 89 12.74 8.54 -6.87
C VAL A 89 12.20 9.93 -7.15
N GLY A 90 11.52 10.11 -8.29
CA GLY A 90 10.90 11.39 -8.64
C GLY A 90 9.59 11.64 -7.91
N SER A 91 8.90 12.72 -8.29
CA SER A 91 7.58 13.10 -7.77
C SER A 91 6.56 13.39 -8.88
N GLU A 92 6.93 13.13 -10.13
CA GLU A 92 6.13 13.49 -11.28
C GLU A 92 5.07 12.44 -11.60
N PRO A 93 3.89 12.83 -12.07
CA PRO A 93 2.89 11.89 -12.56
C PRO A 93 3.40 11.17 -13.83
N THR A 94 2.81 10.02 -14.12
CA THR A 94 3.08 9.26 -15.35
C THR A 94 1.78 8.79 -15.98
N SER A 95 1.74 8.73 -17.32
CA SER A 95 0.64 8.11 -18.07
C SER A 95 0.84 6.62 -18.32
N TYR A 96 1.99 6.06 -17.95
CA TYR A 96 2.27 4.64 -18.08
C TYR A 96 1.62 3.84 -16.94
N GLU A 97 1.40 2.56 -17.20
CA GLU A 97 0.92 1.61 -16.19
C GLU A 97 1.85 1.55 -14.97
N PHE A 98 1.29 1.31 -13.81
CA PHE A 98 2.01 1.29 -12.52
C PHE A 98 3.14 0.25 -12.44
N ASN A 99 3.12 -0.78 -13.29
CA ASN A 99 4.11 -1.84 -13.40
C ASN A 99 4.92 -1.77 -14.70
N SER A 100 4.92 -0.64 -15.40
CA SER A 100 5.70 -0.42 -16.62
C SER A 100 7.19 -0.20 -16.30
N LEU A 101 8.05 -0.70 -17.18
CA LEU A 101 9.50 -0.41 -17.17
C LEU A 101 9.84 0.91 -17.87
N VAL A 102 8.95 1.40 -18.75
CA VAL A 102 9.20 2.59 -19.59
C VAL A 102 9.52 3.84 -18.78
N PRO A 103 8.80 4.17 -17.67
CA PRO A 103 9.05 5.39 -16.90
C PRO A 103 10.29 5.30 -15.98
N ILE A 104 11.15 4.30 -16.15
CA ILE A 104 12.41 4.17 -15.41
C ILE A 104 13.56 4.68 -16.28
N THR A 105 14.00 5.89 -16.01
CA THR A 105 15.16 6.52 -16.67
C THR A 105 16.39 6.45 -15.75
N ASP A 106 16.84 7.57 -15.22
CA ASP A 106 17.89 7.64 -14.20
C ASP A 106 17.36 7.37 -12.80
N LYS A 107 16.04 7.50 -12.62
CA LYS A 107 15.28 7.18 -11.41
C LYS A 107 13.84 6.74 -11.76
N ALA A 108 13.14 6.14 -10.83
CA ALA A 108 11.71 5.88 -10.96
C ALA A 108 10.93 7.21 -10.92
N THR A 109 9.88 7.37 -11.74
CA THR A 109 9.14 8.63 -11.90
C THR A 109 8.50 9.14 -10.61
N ASN A 110 7.93 8.24 -9.79
CA ASN A 110 7.34 8.59 -8.49
C ASN A 110 7.27 7.35 -7.57
N PRO A 111 7.06 7.53 -6.26
CA PRO A 111 7.07 6.43 -5.29
C PRO A 111 5.84 5.51 -5.36
N PHE A 112 4.81 5.83 -6.14
CA PHE A 112 3.55 5.11 -6.19
C PHE A 112 3.38 4.18 -7.39
N ILE A 113 4.35 4.16 -8.33
CA ILE A 113 4.53 3.07 -9.28
C ILE A 113 5.41 1.98 -8.66
N ASN A 114 5.36 0.73 -9.16
CA ASN A 114 6.08 -0.39 -8.56
C ASN A 114 7.60 -0.15 -8.48
N ALA A 115 8.18 0.43 -9.52
CA ALA A 115 9.60 0.79 -9.54
C ALA A 115 9.97 1.76 -8.40
N GLY A 116 9.17 2.81 -8.20
CA GLY A 116 9.42 3.77 -7.13
C GLY A 116 9.19 3.20 -5.74
N ALA A 117 8.19 2.33 -5.59
CA ALA A 117 7.94 1.64 -4.33
C ALA A 117 9.08 0.69 -3.93
N MET A 118 9.65 -0.04 -4.88
CA MET A 118 10.86 -0.86 -4.65
C MET A 118 12.07 0.02 -4.32
N THR A 119 12.22 1.17 -4.99
CA THR A 119 13.28 2.13 -4.70
C THR A 119 13.16 2.66 -3.26
N THR A 120 11.98 3.10 -2.82
CA THR A 120 11.79 3.56 -1.44
C THR A 120 11.92 2.43 -0.42
N ALA A 121 11.46 1.22 -0.72
CA ALA A 121 11.65 0.05 0.14
C ALA A 121 13.15 -0.28 0.33
N SER A 122 13.98 -0.20 -0.71
CA SER A 122 15.44 -0.42 -0.60
C SER A 122 16.09 0.58 0.35
N MET A 123 15.55 1.79 0.49
CA MET A 123 16.10 2.86 1.34
C MET A 123 15.71 2.73 2.82
N VAL A 124 14.83 1.80 3.18
CA VAL A 124 14.50 1.50 4.57
C VAL A 124 15.71 0.85 5.25
N LYS A 125 16.13 1.39 6.40
CA LYS A 125 17.25 0.85 7.19
C LYS A 125 16.85 -0.44 7.91
N GLY A 126 17.80 -1.36 7.98
CA GLY A 126 17.72 -2.65 8.65
C GLY A 126 18.84 -3.56 8.18
N ALA A 127 19.30 -4.48 9.03
CA ALA A 127 20.41 -5.39 8.72
C ALA A 127 20.04 -6.44 7.67
N ASN A 128 18.75 -6.76 7.54
CA ASN A 128 18.22 -7.74 6.60
C ASN A 128 16.74 -7.43 6.30
N VAL A 129 16.12 -8.24 5.43
CA VAL A 129 14.71 -8.06 5.02
C VAL A 129 13.75 -8.18 6.20
N ASP A 130 14.00 -9.12 7.13
CA ASP A 130 13.13 -9.34 8.28
C ASP A 130 13.11 -8.10 9.19
N GLU A 131 14.26 -7.53 9.51
CA GLU A 131 14.34 -6.31 10.33
C GLU A 131 13.68 -5.12 9.62
N LYS A 132 13.93 -4.94 8.32
CA LYS A 132 13.28 -3.88 7.53
C LYS A 132 11.75 -4.04 7.57
N PHE A 133 11.25 -5.25 7.37
CA PHE A 133 9.82 -5.55 7.39
C PHE A 133 9.21 -5.33 8.79
N ASP A 134 9.84 -5.84 9.84
CA ASP A 134 9.37 -5.67 11.22
C ASP A 134 9.24 -4.20 11.62
N ARG A 135 10.18 -3.36 11.17
CA ARG A 135 10.12 -1.90 11.38
C ARG A 135 8.91 -1.29 10.66
N ILE A 136 8.69 -1.64 9.39
CA ILE A 136 7.53 -1.16 8.60
C ILE A 136 6.22 -1.63 9.23
N LEU A 137 6.12 -2.91 9.59
CA LEU A 137 4.93 -3.48 10.23
C LEU A 137 4.65 -2.84 11.60
N SER A 138 5.68 -2.64 12.41
CA SER A 138 5.57 -1.95 13.71
C SER A 138 5.11 -0.49 13.54
N TYR A 139 5.60 0.19 12.52
CA TYR A 139 5.16 1.55 12.18
C TYR A 139 3.69 1.54 11.74
N TYR A 140 3.32 0.62 10.84
CA TYR A 140 1.95 0.47 10.37
C TYR A 140 0.97 0.23 11.53
N LYS A 141 1.30 -0.68 12.46
CA LYS A 141 0.48 -0.97 13.63
C LYS A 141 0.15 0.29 14.44
N LYS A 142 1.14 1.14 14.67
CA LYS A 142 0.96 2.42 15.40
C LYS A 142 0.19 3.43 14.56
N PHE A 143 0.53 3.55 13.28
CA PHE A 143 -0.02 4.52 12.36
C PHE A 143 -1.51 4.30 12.06
N SER A 144 -1.93 3.04 11.96
CA SER A 144 -3.33 2.64 11.73
C SER A 144 -4.11 2.35 13.01
N SER A 145 -3.45 2.27 14.17
CA SER A 145 -3.98 1.73 15.43
C SER A 145 -4.51 0.29 15.30
N PHE A 146 -3.99 -0.49 14.35
CA PHE A 146 -4.31 -1.89 14.14
C PHE A 146 -3.16 -2.77 14.65
N LEU A 147 -3.15 -3.02 15.97
CA LEU A 147 -2.02 -3.65 16.66
C LEU A 147 -1.83 -5.12 16.30
N ASP A 148 -2.89 -5.80 15.86
CA ASP A 148 -2.87 -7.21 15.46
C ASP A 148 -2.50 -7.42 13.98
N ALA A 149 -2.02 -6.39 13.27
CA ALA A 149 -1.58 -6.53 11.89
C ALA A 149 -0.42 -7.53 11.77
N TYR A 150 -0.46 -8.32 10.72
CA TYR A 150 0.52 -9.37 10.39
C TYR A 150 0.69 -9.47 8.87
N MET A 151 1.63 -10.26 8.39
CA MET A 151 1.74 -10.60 6.97
C MET A 151 0.81 -11.78 6.65
N ILE A 152 -0.09 -11.61 5.68
CA ILE A 152 -0.94 -12.70 5.16
C ILE A 152 -0.06 -13.60 4.29
N LYS A 153 0.27 -14.77 4.81
CA LYS A 153 1.22 -15.69 4.21
C LYS A 153 0.76 -16.16 2.84
N GLU A 154 -0.52 -16.51 2.72
CA GLU A 154 -1.13 -17.02 1.49
C GLU A 154 -1.05 -15.99 0.35
N VAL A 155 -1.30 -14.71 0.65
CA VAL A 155 -1.15 -13.61 -0.33
C VAL A 155 0.31 -13.43 -0.73
N TYR A 156 1.23 -13.44 0.23
CA TYR A 156 2.66 -13.33 -0.02
C TYR A 156 3.17 -14.44 -0.93
N GLU A 157 2.86 -15.70 -0.62
CA GLU A 157 3.29 -16.86 -1.39
C GLU A 157 2.72 -16.82 -2.81
N SER A 158 1.42 -16.54 -2.96
CA SER A 158 0.75 -16.43 -4.25
C SER A 158 1.35 -15.31 -5.12
N GLU A 159 1.67 -14.14 -4.53
CA GLU A 159 2.30 -13.05 -5.28
C GLU A 159 3.75 -13.37 -5.65
N MET A 160 4.53 -14.01 -4.76
CA MET A 160 5.91 -14.43 -5.05
C MET A 160 6.01 -15.39 -6.22
N GLU A 161 5.02 -16.29 -6.40
CA GLU A 161 4.96 -17.24 -7.52
C GLU A 161 4.65 -16.57 -8.86
N THR A 162 3.88 -15.46 -8.85
CA THR A 162 3.36 -14.81 -10.07
C THR A 162 4.01 -13.47 -10.41
N THR A 163 5.10 -13.10 -9.72
CA THR A 163 5.66 -11.73 -9.72
C THR A 163 6.76 -11.48 -10.75
N ASP A 164 6.83 -12.23 -11.85
CA ASP A 164 7.92 -12.11 -12.86
C ASP A 164 8.09 -10.66 -13.36
N ARG A 165 7.00 -9.93 -13.55
CA ARG A 165 7.06 -8.51 -13.96
C ARG A 165 7.78 -7.65 -12.93
N ASN A 166 7.46 -7.80 -11.64
CA ASN A 166 8.12 -7.05 -10.57
C ASN A 166 9.58 -7.50 -10.40
N ARG A 167 9.88 -8.78 -10.62
CA ARG A 167 11.25 -9.30 -10.64
C ARG A 167 12.07 -8.60 -11.71
N ALA A 168 11.53 -8.49 -12.93
CA ALA A 168 12.18 -7.78 -14.03
C ALA A 168 12.42 -6.30 -13.66
N ILE A 169 11.46 -5.63 -13.03
CA ILE A 169 11.59 -4.23 -12.54
C ILE A 169 12.74 -4.13 -11.53
N ALA A 170 12.80 -5.02 -10.52
CA ALA A 170 13.85 -5.00 -9.49
C ALA A 170 15.25 -5.14 -10.09
N TYR A 171 15.45 -6.09 -11.01
CA TYR A 171 16.72 -6.28 -11.71
C TYR A 171 17.06 -5.12 -12.63
N TYR A 172 16.08 -4.50 -13.28
CA TYR A 172 16.29 -3.32 -14.12
C TYR A 172 16.73 -2.11 -13.29
N LEU A 173 16.09 -1.86 -12.15
CA LEU A 173 16.51 -0.82 -11.20
C LEU A 173 17.94 -1.01 -10.71
N LYS A 174 18.33 -2.26 -10.40
CA LYS A 174 19.71 -2.61 -10.05
C LYS A 174 20.69 -2.33 -11.19
N SER A 175 20.35 -2.69 -12.44
CA SER A 175 21.20 -2.45 -13.62
C SER A 175 21.42 -0.97 -13.90
N LYS A 176 20.48 -0.12 -13.47
CA LYS A 176 20.55 1.35 -13.53
C LYS A 176 21.26 1.98 -12.33
N ASN A 177 21.77 1.19 -11.38
CA ASN A 177 22.39 1.64 -10.13
C ASN A 177 21.48 2.53 -9.27
N ILE A 178 20.14 2.39 -9.37
CA ILE A 178 19.18 3.13 -8.55
C ILE A 178 19.30 2.70 -7.09
N PHE A 179 19.54 1.41 -6.85
CA PHE A 179 19.94 0.88 -5.53
C PHE A 179 21.09 -0.13 -5.67
N SER A 180 21.81 -0.37 -4.57
CA SER A 180 22.91 -1.34 -4.48
C SER A 180 22.49 -2.71 -3.93
N ASP A 181 21.34 -2.79 -3.27
CA ASP A 181 20.81 -3.97 -2.60
C ASP A 181 20.61 -5.15 -3.56
N ASN A 182 20.45 -6.35 -3.00
CA ASN A 182 20.06 -7.53 -3.77
C ASN A 182 18.63 -7.36 -4.30
N PRO A 183 18.39 -7.44 -5.63
CA PRO A 183 17.06 -7.25 -6.20
C PRO A 183 15.99 -8.20 -5.64
N ASN A 184 16.38 -9.44 -5.28
CA ASN A 184 15.46 -10.41 -4.69
C ASN A 184 15.05 -10.00 -3.27
N GLU A 185 15.94 -9.41 -2.48
CA GLU A 185 15.63 -8.91 -1.14
C GLU A 185 14.73 -7.67 -1.19
N VAL A 186 14.97 -6.78 -2.15
CA VAL A 186 14.11 -5.61 -2.39
C VAL A 186 12.70 -6.04 -2.82
N LEU A 187 12.62 -7.02 -3.71
CA LEU A 187 11.35 -7.60 -4.17
C LEU A 187 10.62 -8.30 -3.03
N ASP A 188 11.32 -9.10 -2.22
CA ASP A 188 10.75 -9.78 -1.05
C ASP A 188 10.15 -8.77 -0.07
N LEU A 189 10.89 -7.72 0.31
CA LEU A 189 10.39 -6.67 1.19
C LEU A 189 9.16 -5.97 0.60
N TYR A 190 9.19 -5.66 -0.70
CA TYR A 190 8.07 -5.02 -1.40
C TYR A 190 6.80 -5.88 -1.34
N ILE A 191 6.89 -7.19 -1.61
CA ILE A 191 5.74 -8.10 -1.60
C ILE A 191 5.24 -8.33 -0.17
N ARG A 192 6.12 -8.47 0.82
CA ARG A 192 5.74 -8.54 2.24
C ARG A 192 4.92 -7.31 2.65
N ASN A 193 5.32 -6.12 2.22
CA ASN A 193 4.59 -4.89 2.51
C ASN A 193 3.19 -4.90 1.88
N CYS A 194 3.04 -5.37 0.63
CA CYS A 194 1.75 -5.53 -0.03
C CYS A 194 0.83 -6.54 0.69
N SER A 195 1.43 -7.54 1.35
CA SER A 195 0.74 -8.63 2.03
C SER A 195 0.35 -8.33 3.49
N ILE A 196 0.60 -7.12 4.00
CA ILE A 196 0.19 -6.74 5.36
C ILE A 196 -1.34 -6.80 5.49
N ALA A 197 -1.82 -7.49 6.52
CA ALA A 197 -3.23 -7.56 6.89
C ALA A 197 -3.74 -6.19 7.38
N THR A 198 -4.90 -5.81 6.90
CA THR A 198 -5.59 -4.58 7.27
C THR A 198 -7.10 -4.77 7.30
N ASN A 199 -7.82 -3.76 7.78
CA ASN A 199 -9.26 -3.58 7.58
C ASN A 199 -9.56 -2.14 7.18
N VAL A 200 -10.80 -1.88 6.78
CA VAL A 200 -11.18 -0.56 6.27
C VAL A 200 -11.03 0.55 7.31
N CYS A 201 -11.24 0.27 8.60
CA CYS A 201 -11.11 1.27 9.65
C CYS A 201 -9.64 1.58 9.97
N ALA A 202 -8.74 0.59 9.87
CA ALA A 202 -7.30 0.81 9.99
C ALA A 202 -6.79 1.75 8.88
N LEU A 203 -7.23 1.54 7.63
CA LEU A 203 -6.89 2.42 6.51
C LEU A 203 -7.46 3.83 6.69
N ALA A 204 -8.70 3.96 7.18
CA ALA A 204 -9.32 5.26 7.44
C ALA A 204 -8.57 6.04 8.54
N LYS A 205 -8.10 5.37 9.60
CA LYS A 205 -7.26 5.98 10.64
C LYS A 205 -5.91 6.45 10.08
N MET A 206 -5.27 5.63 9.24
CA MET A 206 -4.05 6.03 8.53
C MET A 206 -4.29 7.29 7.69
N GLY A 207 -5.42 7.36 6.96
CA GLY A 207 -5.83 8.54 6.22
C GLY A 207 -6.05 9.78 7.10
N ALA A 208 -6.66 9.61 8.28
CA ALA A 208 -6.87 10.71 9.23
C ALA A 208 -5.55 11.28 9.77
N VAL A 209 -4.57 10.42 10.09
CA VAL A 209 -3.22 10.85 10.50
C VAL A 209 -2.56 11.70 9.40
N LEU A 210 -2.58 11.23 8.14
CA LEU A 210 -2.02 11.97 7.00
C LEU A 210 -2.73 13.31 6.80
N SER A 211 -4.06 13.35 6.95
CA SER A 211 -4.85 14.59 6.85
C SER A 211 -4.55 15.59 7.97
N ASN A 212 -4.04 15.13 9.10
CA ASN A 212 -3.64 15.92 10.26
C ASN A 212 -2.13 16.20 10.33
N LYS A 213 -1.45 16.21 9.20
CA LYS A 213 -0.01 16.51 9.04
C LYS A 213 0.95 15.43 9.56
N GLY A 214 0.47 14.22 9.81
CA GLY A 214 1.26 13.10 10.30
C GLY A 214 1.34 12.99 11.80
#